data_1446943fdff8afe8e9c33c393d79864f
#
_entry.id   1446943fdff8afe8e9c33c393d79864f
#
_cell.length_a   1.000
_cell.length_b   1.000
_cell.length_c   1.000
_cell.angle_alpha   90.00
_cell.angle_beta   90.00
_cell.angle_gamma   90.00
#
_symmetry.space_group_name_H-M   'P 1'
#
loop_
_entity.id
_entity.type
_entity.pdbx_description
1 polymer ?
#
loop_
_entity_poly.entity_id
_entity_poly.type
_entity_poly.pdbx_seq_one_letter_code
_entity_poly.pdbx_strand_id
1 'polypeptide(L)' 'MTLLTKKELQTQINNIDTRIALLKLPSVTIEEGERIQAELQKLNAARSELLEKMKVAPE' A
#
# COMPACT_ATOMS: atom_id res chain seq x y z
N MET A 1 -9.91 -20.67 8.79
CA MET A 1 -9.29 -19.47 8.21
C MET A 1 -9.35 -18.33 9.22
N THR A 2 -8.22 -17.73 9.52
CA THR A 2 -8.13 -16.70 10.53
C THR A 2 -8.25 -15.31 9.91
N LEU A 3 -9.14 -14.48 10.44
CA LEU A 3 -9.25 -13.10 9.98
C LEU A 3 -8.07 -12.28 10.52
N LEU A 4 -7.56 -11.39 9.70
CA LEU A 4 -6.51 -10.48 10.13
C LEU A 4 -7.07 -9.48 11.14
N THR A 5 -6.30 -9.21 12.19
CA THR A 5 -6.69 -8.20 13.16
C THR A 5 -6.40 -6.81 12.61
N LYS A 6 -6.97 -5.77 13.24
CA LYS A 6 -6.67 -4.40 12.85
C LYS A 6 -5.18 -4.09 12.94
N LYS A 7 -4.51 -4.66 13.94
CA LYS A 7 -3.07 -4.46 14.11
C LYS A 7 -2.29 -5.01 12.93
N GLU A 8 -2.63 -6.20 12.47
CA GLU A 8 -1.98 -6.82 11.31
C GLU A 8 -2.25 -6.04 10.04
N LEU A 9 -3.49 -5.61 9.86
CA LEU A 9 -3.86 -4.80 8.71
C LEU A 9 -3.14 -3.46 8.72
N GLN A 10 -3.02 -2.83 9.89
CA GLN A 10 -2.29 -1.58 10.03
C GLN A 10 -0.82 -1.76 9.66
N THR A 11 -0.22 -2.87 10.07
CA THR A 11 1.16 -3.16 9.72
C THR A 11 1.32 -3.27 8.21
N GLN A 12 0.41 -3.94 7.53
CA GLN A 12 0.44 -4.07 6.08
C GLN A 12 0.27 -2.71 5.40
N ILE A 13 -0.64 -1.89 5.90
CA ILE A 13 -0.84 -0.54 5.38
C ILE A 13 0.43 0.30 5.56
N ASN A 14 1.06 0.22 6.72
CA ASN A 14 2.31 0.94 6.98
C ASN A 14 3.41 0.52 6.02
N ASN A 15 3.51 -0.77 5.72
CA ASN A 15 4.49 -1.28 4.76
C ASN A 15 4.23 -0.71 3.37
N ILE A 16 2.96 -0.66 2.97
CA ILE A 16 2.58 -0.08 1.67
C ILE A 16 2.91 1.41 1.65
N ASP A 17 2.58 2.14 2.70
CA ASP A 17 2.87 3.57 2.80
C ASP A 17 4.37 3.85 2.69
N THR A 18 5.19 3.02 3.35
CA THR A 18 6.64 3.14 3.27
C THR A 18 7.12 2.94 1.83
N ARG A 19 6.58 1.94 1.14
CA ARG A 19 6.95 1.67 -0.23
C ARG A 19 6.52 2.81 -1.16
N ILE A 20 5.33 3.35 -0.95
CA ILE A 20 4.86 4.51 -1.71
C ILE A 20 5.81 5.69 -1.52
N ALA A 21 6.22 5.96 -0.29
CA ALA A 21 7.14 7.05 0.01
C ALA A 21 8.48 6.86 -0.71
N LEU A 22 9.00 5.62 -0.74
CA LEU A 22 10.23 5.32 -1.44
C LEU A 22 10.11 5.52 -2.95
N LEU A 23 8.95 5.20 -3.52
CA LEU A 23 8.71 5.37 -4.95
C LEU A 23 8.54 6.84 -5.35
N LYS A 24 8.28 7.72 -4.41
CA LYS A 24 8.13 9.15 -4.68
C LYS A 24 9.44 9.91 -4.65
N LEU A 25 10.57 9.24 -4.41
CA LEU A 25 11.86 9.90 -4.41
C LEU A 25 12.19 10.44 -5.81
N PRO A 26 12.85 11.61 -5.91
CA PRO A 26 13.20 12.19 -7.19
C PRO A 26 14.31 11.42 -7.90
N SER A 27 14.62 11.81 -9.11
CA SER A 27 15.70 11.30 -9.95
C SER A 27 15.39 9.98 -10.66
N VAL A 28 14.34 10.00 -11.45
CA VAL A 28 13.96 8.84 -12.25
C VAL A 28 13.91 9.25 -13.73
N THR A 29 14.15 8.27 -14.59
CA THR A 29 13.96 8.45 -16.03
C THR A 29 12.48 8.40 -16.35
N ILE A 30 12.11 8.75 -17.58
CA ILE A 30 10.71 8.70 -18.00
C ILE A 30 10.19 7.26 -17.91
N GLU A 31 11.00 6.28 -18.31
CA GLU A 31 10.61 4.87 -18.25
C GLU A 31 10.38 4.41 -16.80
N GLU A 32 11.30 4.79 -15.91
CA GLU A 32 11.14 4.47 -14.49
C GLU A 32 9.93 5.17 -13.91
N GLY A 33 9.67 6.42 -14.33
CA GLY A 33 8.50 7.15 -13.90
C GLY A 33 7.21 6.44 -14.25
N GLU A 34 7.12 5.88 -15.46
CA GLU A 34 5.94 5.12 -15.87
C GLU A 34 5.76 3.86 -15.05
N ARG A 35 6.85 3.14 -14.76
CA ARG A 35 6.80 1.96 -13.90
C ARG A 35 6.36 2.32 -12.49
N ILE A 36 6.88 3.43 -11.98
CA ILE A 36 6.53 3.91 -10.65
C ILE A 36 5.05 4.26 -10.59
N GLN A 37 4.50 4.91 -11.61
CA GLN A 37 3.07 5.23 -11.67
C GLN A 37 2.22 3.96 -11.62
N ALA A 38 2.58 2.94 -12.39
CA ALA A 38 1.86 1.67 -12.38
C ALA A 38 1.93 1.01 -11.02
N GLU A 39 3.11 1.01 -10.39
CA GLU A 39 3.30 0.45 -9.06
C GLU A 39 2.48 1.22 -8.02
N LEU A 40 2.48 2.55 -8.10
CA LEU A 40 1.69 3.38 -7.18
C LEU A 40 0.19 3.08 -7.29
N GLN A 41 -0.31 2.87 -8.50
CA GLN A 41 -1.71 2.52 -8.68
C GLN A 41 -2.05 1.19 -7.99
N LYS A 42 -1.18 0.19 -8.15
CA LYS A 42 -1.36 -1.11 -7.49
C LYS A 42 -1.30 -0.99 -5.98
N LEU A 43 -0.35 -0.23 -5.47
CA LEU A 43 -0.19 -0.04 -4.03
C LEU A 43 -1.38 0.71 -3.44
N ASN A 44 -1.85 1.75 -4.12
CA ASN A 44 -3.02 2.50 -3.66
C ASN A 44 -4.28 1.62 -3.65
N ALA A 45 -4.45 0.77 -4.65
CA ALA A 45 -5.58 -0.16 -4.69
C ALA A 45 -5.51 -1.16 -3.54
N ALA A 46 -4.34 -1.73 -3.29
CA ALA A 46 -4.14 -2.66 -2.17
C ALA A 46 -4.39 -1.97 -0.83
N ARG A 47 -3.92 -0.74 -0.69
CA ARG A 47 -4.12 0.05 0.53
C ARG A 47 -5.61 0.29 0.78
N SER A 48 -6.36 0.64 -0.27
CA SER A 48 -7.81 0.84 -0.17
C SER A 48 -8.53 -0.43 0.27
N GLU A 49 -8.14 -1.59 -0.27
CA GLU A 49 -8.72 -2.86 0.14
C GLU A 49 -8.45 -3.14 1.62
N LEU A 50 -7.22 -2.87 2.07
CA LEU A 50 -6.87 -3.08 3.46
C LEU A 50 -7.67 -2.15 4.38
N LEU A 51 -7.88 -0.91 3.97
CA LEU A 51 -8.69 0.03 4.75
C LEU A 51 -10.14 -0.44 4.85
N GLU A 52 -10.69 -0.99 3.78
CA GLU A 52 -12.04 -1.57 3.82
C GLU A 52 -12.10 -2.75 4.78
N LYS A 53 -11.10 -3.62 4.76
CA LYS A 53 -11.03 -4.75 5.69
C LYS A 53 -10.91 -4.29 7.13
N MET A 54 -10.22 -3.18 7.38
CA MET A 54 -10.08 -2.64 8.73
C MET A 54 -11.41 -2.21 9.33
N LYS A 55 -12.35 -1.78 8.51
CA LYS A 55 -13.67 -1.34 9.01
C LYS A 55 -14.43 -2.48 9.69
N VAL A 56 -14.18 -3.70 9.27
CA VAL A 56 -14.89 -4.88 9.76
C VAL A 56 -13.97 -5.87 10.48
N ALA A 57 -12.71 -5.54 10.63
CA ALA A 57 -11.74 -6.44 11.26
C ALA A 57 -11.90 -6.47 12.77
N PRO A 58 -11.64 -7.61 13.42
CA PRO A 58 -11.63 -7.70 14.87
C PRO A 58 -10.42 -6.96 15.45
N GLU A 59 -10.59 -6.50 16.64
CA GLU A 59 -9.50 -5.85 17.38
C GLU A 59 -8.55 -6.86 17.99
#